data_9084faac7a7e7153f471cd21301b8f4f
#
_entry.id   9084faac7a7e7153f471cd21301b8f4f
#
_cell.length_a   1.000
_cell.length_b   1.000
_cell.length_c   1.000
_cell.angle_alpha   90.00
_cell.angle_beta   90.00
_cell.angle_gamma   90.00
#
_symmetry.space_group_name_H-M   'P 1'
#
loop_
_entity.id
_entity.type
_entity.pdbx_description
1 polymer ?
#
loop_
_entity_poly.entity_id
_entity_poly.type
_entity_poly.pdbx_seq_one_letter_code
_entity_poly.pdbx_strand_id
1 'polypeptide(L)'
;MRKLAFLSIPALLAVCFLLPGQDGPKKDVGETVARPRKKGDPVEAEQPKIPSKLSRKDKLDVSEQPDFKVDTSVVNVDVAVLDNKGRFIPNIPKGNFRILEDNVPQQVANFGTGEAPMTVCMVIEFSNRFQQYYSSAWFQTLQASYGFLQTLKKDDYVAIVAYDMRSEILSDFSTDRQKAYEAMQRLRIAAFSESNLYDAVTDTANRMKDLEGRKAIVLIASGIDTFSKLTFDKTRKILQDDAVPIYAIGLMQALREYLDARGAMGSIARLDFLQADNQMKTFAKETGGQAFFPRFYGEFPSIYGAIHEALRNQYSLAYSPSNLAKDGKYRKIKVELVNPATNEPLRITDEKGKPIKYSIIAKGGYTAPREVE
;
A
#
# COMPACT_ATOMS: atom_id res chain seq x y z
N MET A 1 -1.34 59.46 -50.07
CA MET A 1 -1.59 58.78 -51.41
C MET A 1 -1.30 57.29 -51.23
N ARG A 2 -2.30 56.44 -51.63
CA ARG A 2 -2.19 55.03 -52.04
C ARG A 2 -2.01 54.00 -50.88
N LYS A 3 -2.73 52.89 -50.84
CA LYS A 3 -3.99 52.39 -51.48
C LYS A 3 -4.45 51.26 -50.58
N LEU A 4 -5.75 51.22 -50.28
CA LEU A 4 -6.41 50.05 -49.72
C LEU A 4 -6.36 48.91 -50.74
N ALA A 5 -5.98 47.71 -50.31
CA ALA A 5 -6.23 46.50 -51.06
C ALA A 5 -7.25 45.66 -50.26
N PHE A 6 -8.45 45.59 -50.80
CA PHE A 6 -9.50 44.65 -50.42
C PHE A 6 -9.08 43.25 -50.88
N LEU A 7 -9.03 42.28 -50.00
CA LEU A 7 -8.97 40.88 -50.36
C LEU A 7 -10.29 40.21 -49.99
N SER A 8 -10.95 39.76 -51.01
CA SER A 8 -12.22 39.07 -51.05
C SER A 8 -12.13 37.69 -50.37
N ILE A 9 -13.11 37.40 -49.49
CA ILE A 9 -13.37 36.10 -48.90
C ILE A 9 -14.22 35.27 -49.90
N PRO A 10 -13.79 34.08 -50.32
CA PRO A 10 -14.67 33.20 -51.08
C PRO A 10 -15.64 32.50 -50.12
N ALA A 11 -16.92 32.59 -50.39
CA ALA A 11 -18.00 31.83 -49.76
C ALA A 11 -17.80 30.33 -50.01
N LEU A 12 -17.62 29.58 -48.94
CA LEU A 12 -17.60 28.11 -48.98
C LEU A 12 -19.05 27.60 -48.91
N LEU A 13 -19.52 27.08 -50.00
CA LEU A 13 -20.82 26.39 -50.10
C LEU A 13 -20.79 25.14 -49.21
N ALA A 14 -21.68 25.09 -48.23
CA ALA A 14 -21.95 23.90 -47.45
C ALA A 14 -22.77 22.93 -48.28
N VAL A 15 -22.15 21.89 -48.77
CA VAL A 15 -22.84 20.75 -49.36
C VAL A 15 -23.24 19.81 -48.21
N CYS A 16 -24.54 19.83 -47.87
CA CYS A 16 -25.14 18.81 -47.00
C CYS A 16 -25.18 17.48 -47.76
N PHE A 17 -24.26 16.57 -47.45
CA PHE A 17 -24.41 15.17 -47.76
C PHE A 17 -25.37 14.55 -46.74
N LEU A 18 -26.57 14.20 -47.23
CA LEU A 18 -27.48 13.29 -46.56
C LEU A 18 -26.83 11.88 -46.56
N LEU A 19 -26.23 11.51 -45.45
CA LEU A 19 -25.85 10.12 -45.22
C LEU A 19 -27.11 9.36 -44.75
N PRO A 20 -27.38 8.17 -45.31
CA PRO A 20 -28.47 7.32 -44.82
C PRO A 20 -28.14 6.87 -43.40
N GLY A 21 -29.14 6.91 -42.53
CA GLY A 21 -29.03 6.49 -41.13
C GLY A 21 -28.48 5.07 -41.05
N GLN A 22 -27.37 4.92 -40.36
CA GLN A 22 -26.94 3.61 -39.90
C GLN A 22 -27.83 3.21 -38.72
N ASP A 23 -28.64 2.18 -38.95
CA ASP A 23 -29.34 1.48 -37.87
C ASP A 23 -28.30 1.02 -36.85
N GLY A 24 -28.41 1.51 -35.64
CA GLY A 24 -27.59 1.05 -34.51
C GLY A 24 -27.84 -0.44 -34.26
N PRO A 25 -26.86 -1.13 -33.64
CA PRO A 25 -27.00 -2.56 -33.40
C PRO A 25 -28.25 -2.83 -32.56
N LYS A 26 -29.15 -3.64 -33.12
CA LYS A 26 -30.34 -4.16 -32.45
C LYS A 26 -29.87 -4.89 -31.20
N LYS A 27 -30.34 -4.45 -30.02
CA LYS A 27 -30.21 -5.19 -28.79
C LYS A 27 -30.97 -6.52 -28.96
N ASP A 28 -30.22 -7.61 -29.14
CA ASP A 28 -30.76 -8.93 -28.88
C ASP A 28 -30.92 -9.03 -27.36
N VAL A 29 -32.14 -8.84 -26.91
CA VAL A 29 -32.56 -9.15 -25.56
C VAL A 29 -32.65 -10.66 -25.49
N GLY A 30 -31.53 -11.30 -25.31
CA GLY A 30 -31.46 -12.70 -24.91
C GLY A 30 -31.96 -12.80 -23.48
N GLU A 31 -33.23 -13.10 -23.29
CA GLU A 31 -33.79 -13.56 -22.04
C GLU A 31 -33.06 -14.84 -21.60
N THR A 32 -32.11 -14.71 -20.72
CA THR A 32 -31.62 -15.85 -19.93
C THR A 32 -32.63 -16.14 -18.82
N VAL A 33 -33.77 -16.70 -19.20
CA VAL A 33 -34.64 -17.36 -18.22
C VAL A 33 -33.93 -18.59 -17.74
N ALA A 34 -33.52 -18.57 -16.45
CA ALA A 34 -32.98 -19.73 -15.77
C ALA A 34 -34.06 -20.83 -15.75
N ARG A 35 -33.94 -21.83 -16.63
CA ARG A 35 -34.77 -23.02 -16.58
C ARG A 35 -34.33 -23.86 -15.36
N PRO A 36 -35.29 -24.34 -14.54
CA PRO A 36 -34.97 -25.26 -13.44
C PRO A 36 -34.42 -26.57 -14.03
N ARG A 37 -33.24 -26.99 -13.60
CA ARG A 37 -32.64 -28.30 -13.95
C ARG A 37 -33.54 -29.38 -13.44
N LYS A 38 -34.02 -30.22 -14.37
CA LYS A 38 -34.62 -31.52 -14.02
C LYS A 38 -33.55 -32.41 -13.37
N LYS A 39 -33.92 -33.01 -12.25
CA LYS A 39 -33.16 -34.12 -11.64
C LYS A 39 -32.98 -35.24 -12.65
N GLY A 40 -31.76 -35.56 -12.99
CA GLY A 40 -31.35 -36.71 -13.76
C GLY A 40 -29.92 -37.05 -13.33
N ASP A 41 -29.78 -38.19 -12.74
CA ASP A 41 -28.65 -39.06 -12.42
C ASP A 41 -27.25 -38.45 -12.10
N PRO A 42 -26.60 -38.96 -11.03
CA PRO A 42 -25.34 -38.46 -10.55
C PRO A 42 -24.19 -39.00 -11.39
N VAL A 43 -23.47 -38.12 -12.07
CA VAL A 43 -22.12 -38.43 -12.54
C VAL A 43 -21.19 -38.11 -11.39
N GLU A 44 -20.69 -39.16 -10.80
CA GLU A 44 -19.69 -39.21 -9.74
C GLU A 44 -18.36 -38.66 -10.27
N ALA A 45 -18.04 -37.42 -9.92
CA ALA A 45 -16.70 -36.88 -10.10
C ALA A 45 -15.88 -37.24 -8.85
N GLU A 46 -14.95 -38.17 -9.01
CA GLU A 46 -13.99 -38.54 -7.97
C GLU A 46 -13.23 -37.31 -7.45
N GLN A 47 -13.54 -36.93 -6.22
CA GLN A 47 -12.68 -36.04 -5.45
C GLN A 47 -11.51 -36.84 -4.86
N PRO A 48 -10.27 -36.32 -4.90
CA PRO A 48 -9.15 -37.00 -4.27
C PRO A 48 -9.37 -37.08 -2.76
N LYS A 49 -9.45 -38.31 -2.26
CA LYS A 49 -9.59 -38.64 -0.84
C LYS A 49 -8.32 -38.28 -0.10
N ILE A 50 -8.37 -37.25 0.74
CA ILE A 50 -7.36 -37.01 1.77
C ILE A 50 -7.46 -38.12 2.81
N PRO A 51 -6.39 -38.87 3.14
CA PRO A 51 -6.46 -39.92 4.14
C PRO A 51 -6.57 -39.30 5.55
N SER A 52 -7.74 -39.36 6.13
CA SER A 52 -7.95 -39.10 7.56
C SER A 52 -7.52 -40.32 8.38
N LYS A 53 -6.27 -40.34 8.82
CA LYS A 53 -5.86 -41.21 9.90
C LYS A 53 -5.94 -40.45 11.20
N LEU A 54 -7.04 -40.57 11.90
CA LEU A 54 -7.13 -40.47 13.36
C LEU A 54 -8.49 -40.96 13.80
N SER A 55 -8.62 -42.33 13.85
CA SER A 55 -9.62 -42.98 14.62
C SER A 55 -8.87 -43.75 15.73
N ARG A 56 -8.87 -43.20 16.91
CA ARG A 56 -8.59 -43.94 18.12
C ARG A 56 -9.55 -43.48 19.19
N LYS A 57 -10.54 -44.30 19.44
CA LYS A 57 -11.34 -44.27 20.65
C LYS A 57 -10.43 -44.75 21.79
N ASP A 58 -10.03 -43.87 22.64
CA ASP A 58 -9.68 -44.19 24.02
C ASP A 58 -10.46 -43.18 24.88
N LYS A 59 -11.45 -43.73 25.58
CA LYS A 59 -12.15 -43.03 26.64
C LYS A 59 -11.17 -42.83 27.79
N LEU A 60 -10.70 -41.62 27.96
CA LEU A 60 -10.14 -41.17 29.24
C LEU A 60 -11.21 -40.26 29.86
N ASP A 61 -11.68 -40.69 31.05
CA ASP A 61 -12.47 -39.85 31.93
C ASP A 61 -11.66 -38.57 32.23
N VAL A 62 -12.07 -37.48 31.64
CA VAL A 62 -11.53 -36.16 31.96
C VAL A 62 -12.51 -35.54 32.98
N SER A 63 -12.09 -35.54 34.23
CA SER A 63 -12.65 -34.69 35.28
C SER A 63 -12.82 -33.27 34.73
N GLU A 64 -13.99 -32.67 34.94
CA GLU A 64 -14.33 -31.30 34.61
C GLU A 64 -13.31 -30.32 35.18
N GLN A 65 -12.32 -29.96 34.42
CA GLN A 65 -11.58 -28.70 34.64
C GLN A 65 -12.32 -27.58 33.91
N PRO A 66 -12.60 -26.45 34.54
CA PRO A 66 -13.21 -25.33 33.87
C PRO A 66 -12.30 -24.91 32.74
N ASP A 67 -12.77 -25.02 31.50
CA ASP A 67 -12.14 -24.52 30.31
C ASP A 67 -12.09 -22.99 30.41
N PHE A 68 -11.07 -22.45 31.07
CA PHE A 68 -10.68 -21.06 30.93
C PHE A 68 -10.12 -20.91 29.53
N LYS A 69 -10.97 -20.71 28.54
CA LYS A 69 -10.59 -20.12 27.27
C LYS A 69 -10.14 -18.68 27.57
N VAL A 70 -8.89 -18.51 27.93
CA VAL A 70 -8.24 -17.22 27.93
C VAL A 70 -8.11 -16.86 26.44
N ASP A 71 -9.08 -16.12 25.94
CA ASP A 71 -9.05 -15.51 24.61
C ASP A 71 -7.97 -14.40 24.64
N THR A 72 -6.71 -14.83 24.63
CA THR A 72 -5.56 -13.93 24.68
C THR A 72 -5.40 -13.35 23.28
N SER A 73 -5.96 -12.18 23.04
CA SER A 73 -5.70 -11.42 21.83
C SER A 73 -4.21 -11.06 21.80
N VAL A 74 -3.45 -11.67 20.90
CA VAL A 74 -2.04 -11.37 20.69
C VAL A 74 -1.92 -10.27 19.65
N VAL A 75 -1.17 -9.22 19.97
CA VAL A 75 -0.86 -8.13 19.04
C VAL A 75 0.54 -8.33 18.47
N ASN A 76 0.60 -8.56 17.17
CA ASN A 76 1.87 -8.64 16.43
C ASN A 76 2.32 -7.26 15.98
N VAL A 77 3.60 -6.96 16.16
CA VAL A 77 4.23 -5.70 15.76
C VAL A 77 5.52 -6.01 15.02
N ASP A 78 5.51 -5.81 13.71
CA ASP A 78 6.74 -5.88 12.92
C ASP A 78 7.47 -4.55 12.99
N VAL A 79 8.78 -4.63 13.21
CA VAL A 79 9.63 -3.47 13.47
C VAL A 79 10.86 -3.51 12.58
N ALA A 80 11.03 -2.51 11.73
CA ALA A 80 12.28 -2.28 11.03
C ALA A 80 13.09 -1.19 11.74
N VAL A 81 14.36 -1.47 11.98
CA VAL A 81 15.32 -0.49 12.52
C VAL A 81 16.33 -0.20 11.42
N LEU A 82 16.31 1.03 10.91
CA LEU A 82 17.14 1.45 9.78
C LEU A 82 18.13 2.51 10.20
N ASP A 83 19.35 2.45 9.65
CA ASP A 83 20.34 3.51 9.79
C ASP A 83 19.95 4.75 8.94
N ASN A 84 20.75 5.81 9.01
CA ASN A 84 20.53 7.04 8.24
C ASN A 84 20.70 6.88 6.69
N LYS A 85 21.16 5.70 6.25
CA LYS A 85 21.24 5.32 4.82
C LYS A 85 20.13 4.38 4.39
N GLY A 86 19.16 4.10 5.27
CA GLY A 86 18.05 3.18 5.03
C GLY A 86 18.43 1.69 5.11
N ARG A 87 19.59 1.34 5.63
CA ARG A 87 20.01 -0.06 5.80
C ARG A 87 19.53 -0.60 7.14
N PHE A 88 19.05 -1.84 7.13
CA PHE A 88 18.63 -2.52 8.34
C PHE A 88 19.78 -2.71 9.35
N ILE A 89 19.50 -2.50 10.61
CA ILE A 89 20.43 -2.74 11.71
C ILE A 89 20.06 -4.09 12.34
N PRO A 90 20.86 -5.15 12.10
CA PRO A 90 20.60 -6.48 12.64
C PRO A 90 21.05 -6.63 14.09
N ASN A 91 20.70 -7.79 14.69
CA ASN A 91 21.22 -8.28 15.96
C ASN A 91 20.91 -7.41 17.18
N ILE A 92 19.81 -6.66 17.16
CA ILE A 92 19.31 -5.96 18.36
C ILE A 92 18.59 -6.99 19.25
N PRO A 93 19.05 -7.21 20.48
CA PRO A 93 18.45 -8.20 21.39
C PRO A 93 17.01 -7.84 21.79
N LYS A 94 16.17 -8.85 22.08
CA LYS A 94 14.78 -8.69 22.56
C LYS A 94 14.66 -7.67 23.71
N GLY A 95 15.57 -7.72 24.68
CA GLY A 95 15.54 -6.87 25.87
C GLY A 95 15.70 -5.37 25.58
N ASN A 96 16.16 -4.99 24.38
CA ASN A 96 16.30 -3.59 24.00
C ASN A 96 15.01 -3.01 23.40
N PHE A 97 14.00 -3.83 23.09
CA PHE A 97 12.73 -3.37 22.56
C PHE A 97 11.75 -3.10 23.70
N ARG A 98 11.20 -1.89 23.73
CA ARG A 98 10.12 -1.50 24.61
C ARG A 98 8.90 -1.13 23.77
N ILE A 99 7.77 -1.82 24.00
CA ILE A 99 6.48 -1.52 23.38
C ILE A 99 5.65 -0.76 24.40
N LEU A 100 5.05 0.34 23.97
CA LEU A 100 4.08 1.10 24.74
C LEU A 100 2.74 1.05 23.99
N GLU A 101 1.67 0.64 24.68
CA GLU A 101 0.30 0.77 24.23
C GLU A 101 -0.39 1.86 25.04
N ASP A 102 -0.88 2.91 24.38
CA ASP A 102 -1.45 4.11 25.03
C ASP A 102 -0.54 4.66 26.16
N ASN A 103 0.78 4.64 25.94
CA ASN A 103 1.86 4.98 26.87
C ASN A 103 2.04 4.00 28.05
N VAL A 104 1.35 2.86 28.08
CA VAL A 104 1.54 1.81 29.08
C VAL A 104 2.52 0.78 28.54
N PRO A 105 3.64 0.49 29.26
CA PRO A 105 4.60 -0.53 28.84
C PRO A 105 3.96 -1.91 28.74
N GLN A 106 4.25 -2.62 27.64
CA GLN A 106 3.78 -3.98 27.38
C GLN A 106 4.94 -4.96 27.42
N GLN A 107 4.67 -6.17 27.94
CA GLN A 107 5.67 -7.23 27.98
C GLN A 107 5.72 -7.95 26.62
N VAL A 108 6.88 -7.92 25.96
CA VAL A 108 7.10 -8.67 24.72
C VAL A 108 7.13 -10.17 25.04
N ALA A 109 6.08 -10.89 24.62
CA ALA A 109 5.97 -12.33 24.81
C ALA A 109 6.85 -13.07 23.79
N ASN A 110 6.63 -12.84 22.50
CA ASN A 110 7.37 -13.48 21.41
C ASN A 110 8.28 -12.49 20.70
N PHE A 111 9.42 -13.00 20.25
CA PHE A 111 10.43 -12.24 19.52
C PHE A 111 11.02 -13.14 18.43
N GLY A 112 11.01 -12.66 17.21
CA GLY A 112 11.60 -13.33 16.06
C GLY A 112 12.38 -12.34 15.20
N THR A 113 13.38 -12.86 14.50
CA THR A 113 14.13 -12.15 13.47
C THR A 113 14.26 -13.06 12.26
N GLY A 114 14.36 -12.49 11.09
CA GLY A 114 14.61 -13.29 9.90
C GLY A 114 14.00 -12.74 8.64
N GLU A 115 14.42 -13.29 7.53
CA GLU A 115 13.83 -13.02 6.24
C GLU A 115 12.55 -13.87 6.05
N ALA A 116 11.55 -13.28 5.43
CA ALA A 116 10.36 -14.00 4.96
C ALA A 116 9.96 -13.49 3.58
N PRO A 117 9.28 -14.30 2.77
CA PRO A 117 8.65 -13.83 1.54
C PRO A 117 7.73 -12.64 1.83
N MET A 118 7.64 -11.72 0.88
CA MET A 118 6.77 -10.55 1.02
C MET A 118 5.72 -10.50 -0.09
N THR A 119 4.59 -9.91 0.24
CA THR A 119 3.49 -9.65 -0.69
C THR A 119 3.38 -8.14 -0.88
N VAL A 120 3.70 -7.64 -2.06
CA VAL A 120 3.72 -6.21 -2.35
C VAL A 120 2.65 -5.88 -3.39
N CYS A 121 1.84 -4.87 -3.12
CA CYS A 121 1.00 -4.24 -4.13
C CYS A 121 1.58 -2.87 -4.49
N MET A 122 1.98 -2.69 -5.75
CA MET A 122 2.36 -1.38 -6.27
C MET A 122 1.11 -0.66 -6.75
N VAL A 123 0.78 0.46 -6.10
CA VAL A 123 -0.35 1.33 -6.44
C VAL A 123 0.20 2.58 -7.11
N ILE A 124 -0.06 2.73 -8.39
CA ILE A 124 0.58 3.73 -9.24
C ILE A 124 -0.46 4.71 -9.76
N GLU A 125 -0.29 5.99 -9.46
CA GLU A 125 -1.09 7.04 -10.06
C GLU A 125 -0.81 7.12 -11.56
N PHE A 126 -1.88 7.05 -12.35
CA PHE A 126 -1.83 7.08 -13.80
C PHE A 126 -2.81 8.11 -14.35
N SER A 127 -2.87 9.29 -13.72
CA SER A 127 -3.70 10.40 -14.17
C SER A 127 -3.03 11.22 -15.28
N ASN A 128 -3.82 11.76 -16.20
CA ASN A 128 -3.32 12.63 -17.27
C ASN A 128 -2.73 13.91 -16.68
N ARG A 129 -3.32 14.46 -15.62
CA ARG A 129 -2.79 15.63 -14.90
C ARG A 129 -1.38 15.34 -14.40
N PHE A 130 -1.16 14.18 -13.80
CA PHE A 130 0.15 13.76 -13.33
C PHE A 130 1.17 13.63 -14.48
N GLN A 131 0.76 13.04 -15.60
CA GLN A 131 1.62 12.90 -16.77
C GLN A 131 1.98 14.22 -17.43
N GLN A 132 1.08 15.21 -17.47
CA GLN A 132 1.35 16.55 -18.01
C GLN A 132 2.45 17.26 -17.21
N TYR A 133 2.45 17.14 -15.90
CA TYR A 133 3.50 17.71 -15.05
C TYR A 133 4.82 16.93 -15.11
N TYR A 134 4.75 15.64 -15.43
CA TYR A 134 5.84 14.68 -15.34
C TYR A 134 6.18 13.96 -16.63
N SER A 135 5.88 14.51 -17.79
CA SER A 135 6.04 13.79 -19.08
C SER A 135 7.42 13.19 -19.31
N SER A 136 8.50 13.89 -18.94
CA SER A 136 9.86 13.35 -19.01
C SER A 136 10.20 12.42 -17.82
N ALA A 137 9.58 12.66 -16.70
CA ALA A 137 9.80 11.99 -15.43
C ALA A 137 9.02 10.67 -15.29
N TRP A 138 7.88 10.59 -15.96
CA TRP A 138 7.05 9.40 -15.95
C TRP A 138 7.79 8.13 -16.38
N PHE A 139 8.48 8.20 -17.52
CA PHE A 139 9.27 7.06 -17.99
C PHE A 139 10.37 6.65 -17.01
N GLN A 140 11.02 7.62 -16.36
CA GLN A 140 12.05 7.34 -15.38
C GLN A 140 11.47 6.74 -14.10
N THR A 141 10.27 7.18 -13.70
CA THR A 141 9.51 6.58 -12.58
C THR A 141 9.16 5.12 -12.88
N LEU A 142 8.66 4.83 -14.07
CA LEU A 142 8.40 3.47 -14.50
C LEU A 142 9.68 2.64 -14.53
N GLN A 143 10.77 3.15 -15.07
CA GLN A 143 12.06 2.44 -15.06
C GLN A 143 12.55 2.15 -13.65
N ALA A 144 12.44 3.11 -12.74
CA ALA A 144 12.79 2.89 -11.35
C ALA A 144 11.88 1.82 -10.71
N SER A 145 10.58 1.81 -11.04
CA SER A 145 9.65 0.78 -10.58
C SER A 145 10.01 -0.61 -11.11
N TYR A 146 10.49 -0.72 -12.35
CA TYR A 146 11.09 -1.96 -12.86
C TYR A 146 12.31 -2.38 -12.03
N GLY A 147 13.16 -1.43 -11.65
CA GLY A 147 14.30 -1.70 -10.77
C GLY A 147 13.87 -2.29 -9.43
N PHE A 148 12.79 -1.78 -8.83
CA PHE A 148 12.23 -2.38 -7.63
C PHE A 148 11.76 -3.82 -7.85
N LEU A 149 11.03 -4.10 -8.93
CA LEU A 149 10.59 -5.46 -9.26
C LEU A 149 11.76 -6.44 -9.38
N GLN A 150 12.92 -5.99 -9.87
CA GLN A 150 14.13 -6.81 -9.98
C GLN A 150 14.77 -7.12 -8.63
N THR A 151 14.50 -6.33 -7.58
CA THR A 151 14.99 -6.60 -6.21
C THR A 151 14.19 -7.69 -5.50
N LEU A 152 13.00 -8.02 -5.96
CA LEU A 152 12.13 -9.01 -5.36
C LEU A 152 12.67 -10.43 -5.60
N LYS A 153 12.61 -11.30 -4.59
CA LYS A 153 12.99 -12.71 -4.69
C LYS A 153 11.89 -13.52 -5.42
N LYS A 154 12.22 -14.75 -5.84
CA LYS A 154 11.31 -15.60 -6.62
C LYS A 154 9.99 -15.90 -5.89
N ASP A 155 10.04 -16.00 -4.58
CA ASP A 155 8.92 -16.35 -3.68
C ASP A 155 8.10 -15.14 -3.25
N ASP A 156 8.52 -13.91 -3.59
CA ASP A 156 7.75 -12.72 -3.29
C ASP A 156 6.57 -12.59 -4.26
N TYR A 157 5.43 -12.19 -3.77
CA TYR A 157 4.25 -11.89 -4.57
C TYR A 157 4.19 -10.41 -4.90
N VAL A 158 3.80 -10.10 -6.12
CA VAL A 158 3.58 -8.72 -6.54
C VAL A 158 2.29 -8.58 -7.31
N ALA A 159 1.52 -7.51 -7.01
CA ALA A 159 0.39 -7.04 -7.78
C ALA A 159 0.66 -5.62 -8.27
N ILE A 160 0.06 -5.24 -9.39
CA ILE A 160 0.11 -3.89 -9.95
C ILE A 160 -1.31 -3.36 -10.06
N VAL A 161 -1.56 -2.26 -9.38
CA VAL A 161 -2.79 -1.48 -9.46
C VAL A 161 -2.45 -0.11 -10.01
N ALA A 162 -3.16 0.31 -11.04
CA ALA A 162 -3.11 1.68 -11.52
C ALA A 162 -4.39 2.41 -11.15
N TYR A 163 -4.30 3.71 -10.93
CA TYR A 163 -5.49 4.52 -10.71
C TYR A 163 -5.39 5.91 -11.35
N ASP A 164 -6.52 6.36 -11.83
CA ASP A 164 -6.86 7.74 -12.19
C ASP A 164 -8.20 8.09 -11.51
N MET A 165 -9.25 8.34 -12.25
CA MET A 165 -10.63 8.42 -11.74
C MET A 165 -11.15 7.06 -11.25
N ARG A 166 -10.50 5.96 -11.61
CA ARG A 166 -10.84 4.58 -11.26
C ARG A 166 -9.60 3.79 -10.92
N SER A 167 -9.75 2.81 -10.04
CA SER A 167 -8.71 1.83 -9.77
C SER A 167 -8.85 0.65 -10.73
N GLU A 168 -7.75 0.22 -11.33
CA GLU A 168 -7.67 -0.95 -12.20
C GLU A 168 -6.55 -1.87 -11.72
N ILE A 169 -6.88 -3.16 -11.57
CA ILE A 169 -5.89 -4.19 -11.27
C ILE A 169 -5.27 -4.63 -12.59
N LEU A 170 -4.07 -4.17 -12.87
CA LEU A 170 -3.35 -4.51 -14.08
C LEU A 170 -2.72 -5.90 -14.01
N SER A 171 -2.26 -6.31 -12.83
CA SER A 171 -1.79 -7.66 -12.53
C SER A 171 -2.15 -8.00 -11.10
N ASP A 172 -2.79 -9.14 -10.89
CA ASP A 172 -3.05 -9.65 -9.54
C ASP A 172 -1.80 -10.31 -8.94
N PHE A 173 -1.84 -10.62 -7.65
CA PHE A 173 -0.71 -11.19 -6.91
C PHE A 173 -0.15 -12.42 -7.60
N SER A 174 1.12 -12.36 -7.95
CA SER A 174 1.83 -13.43 -8.62
C SER A 174 3.32 -13.38 -8.28
N THR A 175 3.95 -14.55 -8.25
CA THR A 175 5.41 -14.69 -8.21
C THR A 175 6.03 -14.56 -9.61
N ASP A 176 5.21 -14.62 -10.66
CA ASP A 176 5.62 -14.45 -12.05
C ASP A 176 5.85 -12.96 -12.36
N ARG A 177 7.10 -12.54 -12.42
CA ARG A 177 7.51 -11.15 -12.69
C ARG A 177 7.11 -10.66 -14.07
N GLN A 178 6.99 -11.58 -15.04
CA GLN A 178 6.62 -11.22 -16.40
C GLN A 178 5.23 -10.57 -16.42
N LYS A 179 4.28 -11.06 -15.62
CA LYS A 179 2.94 -10.46 -15.51
C LYS A 179 2.98 -9.02 -15.01
N ALA A 180 3.85 -8.72 -14.02
CA ALA A 180 4.04 -7.37 -13.52
C ALA A 180 4.67 -6.45 -14.58
N TYR A 181 5.67 -6.94 -15.33
CA TYR A 181 6.28 -6.18 -16.43
C TYR A 181 5.28 -5.87 -17.54
N GLU A 182 4.48 -6.84 -17.96
CA GLU A 182 3.43 -6.66 -18.97
C GLU A 182 2.35 -5.69 -18.49
N ALA A 183 1.96 -5.77 -17.21
CA ALA A 183 1.05 -4.83 -16.60
C ALA A 183 1.56 -3.38 -16.69
N MET A 184 2.82 -3.17 -16.32
CA MET A 184 3.42 -1.83 -16.38
C MET A 184 3.58 -1.30 -17.80
N GLN A 185 3.77 -2.16 -18.81
CA GLN A 185 3.81 -1.75 -20.21
C GLN A 185 2.48 -1.20 -20.73
N ARG A 186 1.36 -1.52 -20.07
CA ARG A 186 0.03 -0.96 -20.40
C ARG A 186 -0.15 0.49 -19.94
N LEU A 187 0.70 0.97 -19.02
CA LEU A 187 0.68 2.34 -18.51
C LEU A 187 1.31 3.32 -19.53
N ARG A 188 0.72 3.47 -20.70
CA ARG A 188 1.26 4.33 -21.76
C ARG A 188 0.50 5.64 -21.94
N ILE A 189 -0.82 5.61 -21.86
CA ILE A 189 -1.69 6.76 -22.11
C ILE A 189 -2.72 6.84 -20.99
N ALA A 190 -2.69 7.92 -20.22
CA ALA A 190 -3.69 8.21 -19.20
C ALA A 190 -5.00 8.69 -19.86
N ALA A 191 -6.12 8.15 -19.38
CA ALA A 191 -7.43 8.49 -19.91
C ALA A 191 -8.05 9.72 -19.22
N PHE A 192 -7.87 9.86 -17.91
CA PHE A 192 -8.53 10.88 -17.10
C PHE A 192 -7.54 11.74 -16.33
N SER A 193 -7.96 12.97 -16.02
CA SER A 193 -7.14 13.93 -15.25
C SER A 193 -7.39 13.86 -13.75
N GLU A 194 -8.49 13.25 -13.37
CA GLU A 194 -8.93 13.08 -12.00
C GLU A 194 -8.13 11.98 -11.31
N SER A 195 -8.04 12.06 -9.99
CA SER A 195 -7.33 11.10 -9.14
C SER A 195 -8.22 10.68 -7.97
N ASN A 196 -8.42 9.38 -7.79
CA ASN A 196 -9.16 8.80 -6.67
C ASN A 196 -8.24 8.09 -5.68
N LEU A 197 -7.23 8.79 -5.22
CA LEU A 197 -6.20 8.28 -4.33
C LEU A 197 -6.76 7.53 -3.11
N TYR A 198 -7.74 8.13 -2.42
CA TYR A 198 -8.26 7.56 -1.17
C TYR A 198 -9.00 6.25 -1.41
N ASP A 199 -9.83 6.19 -2.44
CA ASP A 199 -10.54 4.96 -2.80
C ASP A 199 -9.53 3.88 -3.23
N ALA A 200 -8.53 4.23 -4.04
CA ALA A 200 -7.52 3.28 -4.55
C ALA A 200 -6.68 2.64 -3.43
N VAL A 201 -6.19 3.45 -2.48
CA VAL A 201 -5.39 2.91 -1.37
C VAL A 201 -6.23 2.10 -0.40
N THR A 202 -7.48 2.52 -0.16
CA THR A 202 -8.42 1.80 0.73
C THR A 202 -8.82 0.45 0.14
N ASP A 203 -9.22 0.42 -1.14
CA ASP A 203 -9.57 -0.83 -1.82
C ASP A 203 -8.41 -1.80 -1.84
N THR A 204 -7.19 -1.30 -2.06
CA THR A 204 -5.98 -2.12 -2.04
C THR A 204 -5.69 -2.65 -0.63
N ALA A 205 -5.77 -1.81 0.40
CA ALA A 205 -5.55 -2.24 1.79
C ALA A 205 -6.58 -3.30 2.22
N ASN A 206 -7.85 -3.09 1.90
CA ASN A 206 -8.92 -4.07 2.15
C ASN A 206 -8.64 -5.44 1.49
N ARG A 207 -8.12 -5.47 0.27
CA ARG A 207 -7.74 -6.71 -0.41
C ARG A 207 -6.56 -7.41 0.24
N MET A 208 -5.68 -6.66 0.89
CA MET A 208 -4.45 -7.17 1.48
C MET A 208 -4.57 -7.51 2.97
N LYS A 209 -5.54 -6.96 3.70
CA LYS A 209 -5.61 -7.06 5.17
C LYS A 209 -5.56 -8.49 5.71
N ASP A 210 -6.26 -9.41 5.03
CA ASP A 210 -6.38 -10.80 5.44
C ASP A 210 -5.27 -11.72 4.90
N LEU A 211 -4.34 -11.17 4.08
CA LEU A 211 -3.18 -11.93 3.63
C LEU A 211 -2.23 -12.20 4.80
N GLU A 212 -1.74 -13.42 4.91
CA GLU A 212 -0.74 -13.78 5.90
C GLU A 212 0.67 -13.35 5.49
N GLY A 213 1.56 -13.24 6.46
CA GLY A 213 2.96 -12.91 6.24
C GLY A 213 3.24 -11.42 6.05
N ARG A 214 4.41 -11.11 5.53
CA ARG A 214 4.86 -9.73 5.29
C ARG A 214 4.20 -9.15 4.06
N LYS A 215 3.51 -8.05 4.24
CA LYS A 215 2.76 -7.40 3.17
C LYS A 215 2.94 -5.88 3.23
N ALA A 216 2.87 -5.23 2.07
CA ALA A 216 2.91 -3.78 2.00
C ALA A 216 2.32 -3.25 0.69
N ILE A 217 1.87 -2.00 0.76
CA ILE A 217 1.53 -1.18 -0.40
C ILE A 217 2.72 -0.28 -0.70
N VAL A 218 3.18 -0.28 -1.95
CA VAL A 218 4.12 0.72 -2.47
C VAL A 218 3.32 1.70 -3.32
N LEU A 219 3.01 2.85 -2.73
CA LEU A 219 2.22 3.90 -3.36
C LEU A 219 3.13 4.88 -4.09
N ILE A 220 2.96 5.02 -5.41
CA ILE A 220 3.68 5.96 -6.26
C ILE A 220 2.69 6.98 -6.79
N ALA A 221 2.70 8.19 -6.25
CA ALA A 221 1.63 9.15 -6.48
C ALA A 221 2.05 10.61 -6.33
N SER A 222 1.21 11.51 -6.83
CA SER A 222 1.28 12.95 -6.53
C SER A 222 0.86 13.25 -5.09
N GLY A 223 0.01 12.41 -4.50
CA GLY A 223 -0.63 12.63 -3.22
C GLY A 223 -1.87 13.53 -3.29
N ILE A 224 -2.29 13.93 -4.49
CA ILE A 224 -3.48 14.76 -4.72
C ILE A 224 -4.68 13.84 -4.95
N ASP A 225 -5.78 14.11 -4.25
CA ASP A 225 -7.06 13.46 -4.46
C ASP A 225 -8.08 14.46 -5.00
N THR A 226 -8.81 14.09 -6.05
CA THR A 226 -9.81 14.97 -6.66
C THR A 226 -11.17 14.31 -6.89
N PHE A 227 -11.25 12.98 -6.79
CA PHE A 227 -12.44 12.26 -7.24
C PHE A 227 -12.87 11.10 -6.32
N SER A 228 -12.20 10.87 -5.21
CA SER A 228 -12.59 9.81 -4.27
C SER A 228 -13.95 10.06 -3.63
N LYS A 229 -14.66 8.97 -3.35
CA LYS A 229 -15.89 8.98 -2.54
C LYS A 229 -15.58 9.10 -1.05
N LEU A 230 -14.43 8.57 -0.66
CA LEU A 230 -13.95 8.65 0.72
C LEU A 230 -13.31 10.02 0.99
N THR A 231 -13.43 10.45 2.24
CA THR A 231 -12.68 11.62 2.74
C THR A 231 -11.37 11.17 3.35
N PHE A 232 -10.41 12.08 3.48
CA PHE A 232 -9.11 11.81 4.10
C PHE A 232 -9.25 11.14 5.48
N ASP A 233 -10.13 11.65 6.36
CA ASP A 233 -10.30 11.11 7.71
C ASP A 233 -10.92 9.71 7.73
N LYS A 234 -11.86 9.41 6.82
CA LYS A 234 -12.41 8.07 6.67
C LYS A 234 -11.36 7.10 6.17
N THR A 235 -10.60 7.51 5.16
CA THR A 235 -9.49 6.72 4.61
C THR A 235 -8.46 6.40 5.67
N ARG A 236 -8.01 7.41 6.44
CA ARG A 236 -7.08 7.19 7.57
C ARG A 236 -7.58 6.11 8.51
N LYS A 237 -8.83 6.22 8.94
CA LYS A 237 -9.42 5.26 9.89
C LYS A 237 -9.42 3.84 9.33
N ILE A 238 -9.83 3.65 8.08
CA ILE A 238 -9.83 2.33 7.44
C ILE A 238 -8.40 1.79 7.32
N LEU A 239 -7.45 2.61 6.88
CA LEU A 239 -6.05 2.20 6.75
C LEU A 239 -5.40 1.82 8.09
N GLN A 240 -5.78 2.51 9.18
CA GLN A 240 -5.36 2.14 10.54
C GLN A 240 -5.95 0.79 10.97
N ASP A 241 -7.22 0.53 10.65
CA ASP A 241 -7.91 -0.71 10.97
C ASP A 241 -7.36 -1.90 10.16
N ASP A 242 -7.10 -1.70 8.87
CA ASP A 242 -6.56 -2.73 7.97
C ASP A 242 -5.07 -3.04 8.25
N ALA A 243 -4.35 -2.11 8.83
CA ALA A 243 -2.96 -2.24 9.29
C ALA A 243 -1.98 -2.81 8.23
N VAL A 244 -2.19 -2.48 6.94
CA VAL A 244 -1.27 -2.79 5.85
C VAL A 244 -0.26 -1.66 5.69
N PRO A 245 1.05 -1.88 5.90
CA PRO A 245 2.06 -0.83 5.78
C PRO A 245 2.07 -0.18 4.40
N ILE A 246 2.07 1.16 4.35
CA ILE A 246 2.14 1.95 3.13
C ILE A 246 3.50 2.62 3.02
N TYR A 247 4.27 2.26 1.99
CA TYR A 247 5.49 2.95 1.60
C TYR A 247 5.13 3.91 0.45
N ALA A 248 5.10 5.20 0.76
CA ALA A 248 4.64 6.21 -0.18
C ALA A 248 5.81 6.92 -0.84
N ILE A 249 5.78 7.05 -2.17
CA ILE A 249 6.76 7.79 -2.97
C ILE A 249 6.04 8.96 -3.61
N GLY A 250 6.23 10.15 -3.05
CA GLY A 250 5.61 11.40 -3.50
C GLY A 250 6.45 12.06 -4.58
N LEU A 251 5.91 12.13 -5.79
CA LEU A 251 6.66 12.55 -6.98
C LEU A 251 6.63 14.06 -7.24
N MET A 252 5.89 14.85 -6.43
CA MET A 252 5.72 16.29 -6.70
C MET A 252 6.85 17.19 -6.17
N GLN A 253 7.81 16.63 -5.40
CA GLN A 253 8.87 17.44 -4.77
C GLN A 253 9.76 18.12 -5.80
N ALA A 254 10.20 17.42 -6.83
CA ALA A 254 11.05 17.98 -7.89
C ALA A 254 10.34 19.09 -8.67
N LEU A 255 9.05 18.90 -8.99
CA LEU A 255 8.26 19.93 -9.66
C LEU A 255 8.09 21.16 -8.76
N ARG A 256 7.80 20.97 -7.49
CA ARG A 256 7.66 22.06 -6.52
C ARG A 256 8.91 22.90 -6.46
N GLU A 257 10.08 22.29 -6.30
CA GLU A 257 11.36 23.01 -6.26
C GLU A 257 11.67 23.76 -7.57
N TYR A 258 11.33 23.15 -8.71
CA TYR A 258 11.48 23.80 -10.01
C TYR A 258 10.59 25.03 -10.15
N LEU A 259 9.32 24.96 -9.75
CA LEU A 259 8.37 26.07 -9.82
C LEU A 259 8.73 27.19 -8.80
N ASP A 260 9.15 26.81 -7.58
CA ASP A 260 9.62 27.74 -6.55
C ASP A 260 10.84 28.53 -7.02
N ALA A 261 11.82 27.86 -7.60
CA ALA A 261 13.05 28.50 -8.11
C ALA A 261 12.77 29.55 -9.22
N ARG A 262 11.64 29.39 -9.93
CA ARG A 262 11.21 30.34 -10.99
C ARG A 262 10.20 31.37 -10.51
N GLY A 263 9.82 31.36 -9.24
CA GLY A 263 8.74 32.21 -8.72
C GLY A 263 7.38 31.97 -9.37
N ALA A 264 7.22 30.79 -10.02
CA ALA A 264 6.00 30.40 -10.75
C ALA A 264 4.95 29.71 -9.88
N MET A 265 5.26 29.48 -8.59
CA MET A 265 4.34 28.81 -7.67
C MET A 265 3.50 29.83 -6.90
N GLY A 266 2.20 29.86 -7.18
CA GLY A 266 1.23 30.62 -6.38
C GLY A 266 1.04 30.02 -4.99
N SER A 267 0.54 30.81 -4.05
CA SER A 267 0.30 30.41 -2.65
C SER A 267 -0.68 29.23 -2.53
N ILE A 268 -1.72 29.16 -3.37
CA ILE A 268 -2.70 28.07 -3.38
C ILE A 268 -2.02 26.76 -3.80
N ALA A 269 -1.31 26.76 -4.93
CA ALA A 269 -0.60 25.57 -5.40
C ALA A 269 0.42 25.06 -4.37
N ARG A 270 1.08 25.96 -3.65
CA ARG A 270 2.00 25.59 -2.56
C ARG A 270 1.29 24.87 -1.43
N LEU A 271 0.09 25.32 -1.04
CA LEU A 271 -0.71 24.66 -0.01
C LEU A 271 -1.18 23.28 -0.46
N ASP A 272 -1.62 23.13 -1.70
CA ASP A 272 -2.07 21.85 -2.26
C ASP A 272 -0.95 20.81 -2.23
N PHE A 273 0.27 21.20 -2.62
CA PHE A 273 1.43 20.28 -2.56
C PHE A 273 1.83 19.91 -1.13
N LEU A 274 1.78 20.86 -0.20
CA LEU A 274 2.07 20.58 1.21
C LEU A 274 1.02 19.66 1.82
N GLN A 275 -0.24 19.84 1.48
CA GLN A 275 -1.33 18.98 1.91
C GLN A 275 -1.16 17.56 1.37
N ALA A 276 -0.86 17.41 0.08
CA ALA A 276 -0.59 16.11 -0.56
C ALA A 276 0.56 15.37 0.11
N ASP A 277 1.70 16.05 0.35
CA ASP A 277 2.83 15.47 1.07
C ASP A 277 2.45 15.03 2.48
N ASN A 278 1.68 15.86 3.21
CA ASN A 278 1.27 15.55 4.58
C ASN A 278 0.29 14.37 4.65
N GLN A 279 -0.60 14.23 3.67
CA GLN A 279 -1.51 13.08 3.57
C GLN A 279 -0.73 11.79 3.37
N MET A 280 0.20 11.77 2.43
CA MET A 280 1.05 10.59 2.18
C MET A 280 1.93 10.24 3.39
N LYS A 281 2.51 11.25 4.06
CA LYS A 281 3.26 11.04 5.32
C LYS A 281 2.38 10.44 6.41
N THR A 282 1.13 10.90 6.51
CA THR A 282 0.18 10.41 7.50
C THR A 282 -0.20 8.96 7.23
N PHE A 283 -0.57 8.62 6.00
CA PHE A 283 -0.88 7.24 5.61
C PHE A 283 0.29 6.31 5.91
N ALA A 284 1.49 6.67 5.47
CA ALA A 284 2.67 5.86 5.73
C ALA A 284 2.95 5.68 7.22
N LYS A 285 2.98 6.78 7.99
CA LYS A 285 3.30 6.73 9.42
C LYS A 285 2.30 5.93 10.25
N GLU A 286 1.01 6.09 9.96
CA GLU A 286 -0.05 5.46 10.75
C GLU A 286 -0.21 3.98 10.45
N THR A 287 0.15 3.55 9.24
CA THR A 287 0.14 2.13 8.84
C THR A 287 1.45 1.39 9.15
N GLY A 288 2.49 2.09 9.61
CA GLY A 288 3.79 1.46 9.91
C GLY A 288 4.71 1.33 8.71
N GLY A 289 4.54 2.17 7.71
CA GLY A 289 5.45 2.33 6.59
C GLY A 289 6.23 3.64 6.65
N GLN A 290 6.70 4.10 5.50
CA GLN A 290 7.51 5.33 5.36
C GLN A 290 7.16 6.09 4.08
N ALA A 291 7.24 7.42 4.12
CA ALA A 291 7.07 8.27 2.96
C ALA A 291 8.41 8.86 2.49
N PHE A 292 8.61 8.86 1.18
CA PHE A 292 9.78 9.38 0.49
C PHE A 292 9.36 10.45 -0.52
N PHE A 293 10.15 11.50 -0.64
CA PHE A 293 9.88 12.61 -1.54
C PHE A 293 11.15 12.92 -2.35
N PRO A 294 11.43 12.14 -3.41
CA PRO A 294 12.64 12.31 -4.21
C PRO A 294 12.65 13.66 -4.94
N ARG A 295 13.80 14.33 -4.93
CA ARG A 295 14.02 15.58 -5.65
C ARG A 295 14.52 15.35 -7.08
N PHE A 296 15.16 14.20 -7.28
CA PHE A 296 15.69 13.78 -8.57
C PHE A 296 15.69 12.25 -8.69
N TYR A 297 15.69 11.79 -9.92
CA TYR A 297 15.50 10.35 -10.22
C TYR A 297 16.61 9.44 -9.69
N GLY A 298 17.82 9.95 -9.51
CA GLY A 298 18.92 9.19 -8.93
C GLY A 298 18.67 8.71 -7.49
N GLU A 299 17.63 9.22 -6.81
CA GLU A 299 17.26 8.78 -5.46
C GLU A 299 16.42 7.50 -5.45
N PHE A 300 15.75 7.16 -6.55
CA PHE A 300 14.86 6.00 -6.60
C PHE A 300 15.54 4.66 -6.22
N PRO A 301 16.74 4.33 -6.71
CA PRO A 301 17.38 3.09 -6.31
C PRO A 301 17.60 2.98 -4.80
N SER A 302 17.97 4.08 -4.14
CA SER A 302 18.16 4.10 -2.68
C SER A 302 16.83 3.98 -1.93
N ILE A 303 15.75 4.60 -2.45
CA ILE A 303 14.40 4.51 -1.88
C ILE A 303 13.89 3.07 -1.97
N TYR A 304 13.97 2.44 -3.14
CA TYR A 304 13.54 1.06 -3.29
C TYR A 304 14.40 0.09 -2.47
N GLY A 305 15.70 0.35 -2.36
CA GLY A 305 16.58 -0.37 -1.45
C GLY A 305 16.12 -0.26 0.01
N ALA A 306 15.79 0.94 0.47
CA ALA A 306 15.29 1.16 1.84
C ALA A 306 13.93 0.47 2.08
N ILE A 307 13.01 0.50 1.11
CA ILE A 307 11.73 -0.23 1.20
C ILE A 307 11.99 -1.74 1.26
N HIS A 308 12.85 -2.25 0.40
CA HIS A 308 13.21 -3.67 0.39
C HIS A 308 13.81 -4.10 1.73
N GLU A 309 14.77 -3.34 2.27
CA GLU A 309 15.37 -3.61 3.57
C GLU A 309 14.34 -3.57 4.70
N ALA A 310 13.48 -2.55 4.70
CA ALA A 310 12.45 -2.40 5.73
C ALA A 310 11.41 -3.54 5.71
N LEU A 311 11.09 -4.09 4.53
CA LEU A 311 10.13 -5.17 4.39
C LEU A 311 10.75 -6.55 4.62
N ARG A 312 11.99 -6.75 4.15
CA ARG A 312 12.63 -8.06 4.21
C ARG A 312 13.22 -8.35 5.58
N ASN A 313 13.80 -7.36 6.19
CA ASN A 313 14.50 -7.48 7.44
C ASN A 313 13.72 -6.77 8.56
N GLN A 314 12.95 -7.54 9.33
CA GLN A 314 12.12 -7.04 10.41
C GLN A 314 12.33 -7.87 11.68
N TYR A 315 12.18 -7.21 12.79
CA TYR A 315 11.96 -7.85 14.09
C TYR A 315 10.46 -8.06 14.27
N SER A 316 10.02 -9.29 14.44
CA SER A 316 8.63 -9.61 14.75
C SER A 316 8.46 -9.72 16.25
N LEU A 317 7.71 -8.79 16.82
CA LEU A 317 7.40 -8.73 18.24
C LEU A 317 5.93 -9.09 18.45
N ALA A 318 5.62 -9.81 19.52
CA ALA A 318 4.25 -10.04 19.90
C ALA A 318 4.07 -9.81 21.41
N TYR A 319 2.94 -9.23 21.79
CA TYR A 319 2.55 -9.02 23.17
C TYR A 319 1.05 -9.26 23.38
N SER A 320 0.68 -9.63 24.61
CA SER A 320 -0.72 -9.66 25.02
C SER A 320 -1.05 -8.32 25.66
N PRO A 321 -2.05 -7.56 25.15
CA PRO A 321 -2.40 -6.26 25.69
C PRO A 321 -2.78 -6.35 27.18
N SER A 322 -2.29 -5.41 27.99
CA SER A 322 -2.73 -5.26 29.37
C SER A 322 -4.16 -4.72 29.47
N ASN A 323 -4.60 -3.97 28.46
CA ASN A 323 -5.97 -3.50 28.32
C ASN A 323 -6.78 -4.50 27.46
N LEU A 324 -7.59 -5.33 28.10
CA LEU A 324 -8.40 -6.37 27.46
C LEU A 324 -9.78 -5.87 27.00
N ALA A 325 -10.09 -4.58 27.14
CA ALA A 325 -11.40 -4.06 26.76
C ALA A 325 -11.67 -4.22 25.26
N LYS A 326 -12.77 -4.88 24.91
CA LYS A 326 -13.27 -5.06 23.54
C LYS A 326 -14.21 -3.92 23.15
N ASP A 327 -13.70 -2.67 23.18
CA ASP A 327 -14.49 -1.44 23.05
C ASP A 327 -14.46 -0.83 21.64
N GLY A 328 -13.74 -1.44 20.71
CA GLY A 328 -13.60 -0.95 19.34
C GLY A 328 -12.82 0.37 19.24
N LYS A 329 -12.06 0.75 20.27
CA LYS A 329 -11.25 1.96 20.24
C LYS A 329 -9.87 1.69 19.65
N TYR A 330 -9.31 2.71 19.05
CA TYR A 330 -7.94 2.66 18.55
C TYR A 330 -6.95 2.70 19.73
N ARG A 331 -6.00 1.75 19.73
CA ARG A 331 -4.89 1.63 20.68
C ARG A 331 -3.62 2.09 19.99
N LYS A 332 -3.00 3.12 20.53
CA LYS A 332 -1.76 3.67 19.97
C LYS A 332 -0.58 2.83 20.40
N ILE A 333 0.22 2.38 19.42
CA ILE A 333 1.47 1.66 19.68
C ILE A 333 2.66 2.60 19.45
N LYS A 334 3.63 2.53 20.36
CA LYS A 334 4.95 3.14 20.19
C LYS A 334 6.03 2.11 20.51
N VAL A 335 6.96 1.94 19.60
CA VAL A 335 8.14 1.09 19.82
C VAL A 335 9.35 1.97 20.08
N GLU A 336 10.09 1.65 21.11
CA GLU A 336 11.32 2.33 21.47
C GLU A 336 12.46 1.33 21.62
N LEU A 337 13.68 1.77 21.32
CA LEU A 337 14.89 1.03 21.65
C LEU A 337 15.53 1.65 22.88
N VAL A 338 15.71 0.83 23.91
CA VAL A 338 16.24 1.27 25.21
C VAL A 338 17.37 0.35 25.69
N ASN A 339 18.24 0.90 26.49
CA ASN A 339 19.16 0.09 27.27
C ASN A 339 18.38 -0.52 28.46
N PRO A 340 18.28 -1.84 28.60
CA PRO A 340 17.47 -2.46 29.65
C PRO A 340 17.96 -2.17 31.08
N ALA A 341 19.24 -1.81 31.26
CA ALA A 341 19.81 -1.51 32.58
C ALA A 341 19.55 -0.07 33.01
N THR A 342 19.56 0.90 32.07
CA THR A 342 19.45 2.35 32.39
C THR A 342 18.15 2.96 31.97
N ASN A 343 17.33 2.27 31.18
CA ASN A 343 16.13 2.79 30.50
C ASN A 343 16.36 3.99 29.55
N GLU A 344 17.61 4.33 29.31
CA GLU A 344 17.95 5.38 28.35
C GLU A 344 17.81 4.90 26.90
N PRO A 345 17.64 5.81 25.92
CA PRO A 345 17.63 5.44 24.50
C PRO A 345 18.90 4.64 24.12
N LEU A 346 18.69 3.54 23.40
CA LEU A 346 19.79 2.66 22.97
C LEU A 346 20.75 3.41 22.05
N ARG A 347 22.03 3.39 22.38
CA ARG A 347 23.09 3.91 21.53
C ARG A 347 23.68 2.77 20.72
N ILE A 348 23.51 2.82 19.41
CA ILE A 348 24.07 1.86 18.47
C ILE A 348 25.35 2.48 17.89
N THR A 349 26.42 1.70 17.81
CA THR A 349 27.70 2.15 17.23
C THR A 349 28.11 1.25 16.07
N ASP A 350 28.85 1.82 15.13
CA ASP A 350 29.49 1.05 14.06
C ASP A 350 30.73 0.28 14.58
N GLU A 351 31.35 -0.51 13.70
CA GLU A 351 32.56 -1.28 14.01
C GLU A 351 33.73 -0.43 14.51
N LYS A 352 33.70 0.88 14.23
CA LYS A 352 34.71 1.86 14.66
C LYS A 352 34.33 2.59 15.96
N GLY A 353 33.22 2.18 16.61
CA GLY A 353 32.69 2.82 17.81
C GLY A 353 31.97 4.15 17.58
N LYS A 354 31.71 4.56 16.32
CA LYS A 354 31.02 5.81 16.02
C LYS A 354 29.49 5.64 16.15
N PRO A 355 28.78 6.56 16.81
CA PRO A 355 27.34 6.48 16.96
C PRO A 355 26.61 6.48 15.61
N ILE A 356 25.69 5.53 15.44
CA ILE A 356 24.80 5.41 14.30
C ILE A 356 23.46 6.06 14.68
N LYS A 357 22.99 7.02 13.87
CA LYS A 357 21.61 7.50 13.97
C LYS A 357 20.70 6.48 13.31
N TYR A 358 19.60 6.15 13.97
CA TYR A 358 18.64 5.17 13.46
C TYR A 358 17.21 5.71 13.54
N SER A 359 16.34 5.10 12.75
CA SER A 359 14.90 5.28 12.77
C SER A 359 14.21 3.94 13.02
N ILE A 360 13.07 4.00 13.70
CA ILE A 360 12.24 2.83 13.99
C ILE A 360 10.96 2.97 13.16
N ILE A 361 10.65 1.95 12.37
CA ILE A 361 9.46 1.84 11.57
C ILE A 361 8.61 0.71 12.14
N ALA A 362 7.41 1.03 12.60
CA ALA A 362 6.45 0.08 13.14
C ALA A 362 5.05 0.65 12.99
N LYS A 363 4.03 -0.21 13.02
CA LYS A 363 2.64 0.25 12.97
C LYS A 363 2.32 1.20 14.14
N GLY A 364 1.55 2.25 13.86
CA GLY A 364 1.20 3.28 14.86
C GLY A 364 0.16 2.85 15.88
N GLY A 365 -0.52 1.70 15.67
CA GLY A 365 -1.54 1.19 16.55
C GLY A 365 -2.42 0.12 15.90
N TYR A 366 -3.54 -0.17 16.53
CA TYR A 366 -4.58 -1.08 16.04
C TYR A 366 -5.93 -0.73 16.67
N THR A 367 -7.02 -1.15 16.05
CA THR A 367 -8.36 -1.03 16.62
C THR A 367 -8.69 -2.27 17.46
N ALA A 368 -9.04 -2.08 18.73
CA ALA A 368 -9.43 -3.17 19.60
C ALA A 368 -10.69 -3.87 19.07
N PRO A 369 -10.85 -5.19 19.25
CA PRO A 369 -12.07 -5.88 18.88
C PRO A 369 -13.31 -5.24 19.51
N ARG A 370 -14.49 -5.43 18.90
CA ARG A 370 -15.78 -5.13 19.54
C ARG A 370 -16.41 -6.42 20.01
N GLU A 371 -17.02 -6.39 21.17
CA GLU A 371 -17.99 -7.44 21.51
C GLU A 371 -19.13 -7.37 20.50
N VAL A 372 -19.38 -8.49 19.84
CA VAL A 372 -20.56 -8.65 18.98
C VAL A 372 -21.67 -9.15 19.93
N GLU A 373 -22.65 -8.28 20.17
CA GLU A 373 -23.89 -8.65 20.88
C GLU A 373 -24.70 -9.67 20.08
#